data_17a9e11ba7c4a2d4b01cd703f594808b
#
_entry.id   17a9e11ba7c4a2d4b01cd703f594808b
#
_cell.length_a   1.000
_cell.length_b   1.000
_cell.length_c   1.000
_cell.angle_alpha   90.00
_cell.angle_beta   90.00
_cell.angle_gamma   90.00
#
_symmetry.space_group_name_H-M   'P 1'
#
loop_
_entity.id
_entity.type
_entity.pdbx_description
1 polymer ?
#
loop_
_entity_poly.entity_id
_entity_poly.type
_entity_poly.pdbx_seq_one_letter_code
_entity_poly.pdbx_strand_id
1 'polypeptide(L)'
;EISACLVGSEMCIRDSYYVLYRMIRRGDQENSLHLAEYLGSFYHYITRNADDEKHLSEEIEHAENYARIQKYRFRDNLHVEIAKPDECIADVYVPRLILQPILENAFKYAYESGNGDPMRLELGYEIRSDRDFDIIIENSGEISDETLQSLNEKLQSTDMQMETTAIININRRLKLYFGDKSGLLVGRSELGGLKVIVHVFMGEETS
;
A
#
# COMPACT_ATOMS: atom_id res chain seq x y z
N GLU A 1 5.50 11.96 -13.86
CA GLU A 1 4.69 10.83 -13.32
C GLU A 1 5.07 10.47 -11.87
N ILE A 2 6.28 10.73 -11.43
CA ILE A 2 6.75 10.56 -10.04
C ILE A 2 6.10 11.60 -9.09
N SER A 3 5.60 12.72 -9.60
CA SER A 3 5.12 13.87 -8.81
C SER A 3 3.83 13.60 -8.02
N ALA A 4 2.88 12.79 -8.50
CA ALA A 4 1.61 12.55 -7.81
C ALA A 4 1.76 11.55 -6.64
N CYS A 5 2.70 10.61 -6.73
CA CYS A 5 3.06 9.70 -5.64
C CYS A 5 3.84 10.43 -4.53
N LEU A 6 4.61 11.47 -4.89
CA LEU A 6 5.41 12.26 -3.96
C LEU A 6 4.58 13.17 -3.04
N VAL A 7 3.42 13.69 -3.47
CA VAL A 7 2.64 14.65 -2.67
C VAL A 7 2.02 14.01 -1.42
N GLY A 8 1.54 12.77 -1.51
CA GLY A 8 1.05 12.02 -0.34
C GLY A 8 2.20 11.61 0.58
N SER A 9 3.30 11.16 0.00
CA SER A 9 4.50 10.75 0.75
C SER A 9 5.23 11.95 1.38
N GLU A 10 5.28 13.13 0.74
CA GLU A 10 5.91 14.33 1.33
C GLU A 10 5.26 14.79 2.63
N MET A 11 3.92 14.74 2.73
CA MET A 11 3.21 15.08 3.96
C MET A 11 3.47 14.05 5.05
N CYS A 12 3.47 12.77 4.69
CA CYS A 12 3.76 11.65 5.60
C CYS A 12 5.20 11.69 6.13
N ILE A 13 6.13 12.05 5.26
CA ILE A 13 7.56 12.20 5.54
C ILE A 13 7.82 13.34 6.52
N ARG A 14 7.30 14.53 6.26
CA ARG A 14 7.46 15.69 7.13
C ARG A 14 6.93 15.42 8.54
N ASP A 15 5.78 14.75 8.64
CA ASP A 15 5.20 14.40 9.92
C ASP A 15 6.05 13.37 10.67
N SER A 16 6.68 12.43 9.95
CA SER A 16 7.56 11.42 10.56
C SER A 16 8.85 12.03 11.10
N TYR A 17 9.44 13.01 10.41
CA TYR A 17 10.57 13.80 10.96
C TYR A 17 10.19 14.59 12.20
N TYR A 18 8.98 15.14 12.24
CA TYR A 18 8.50 15.84 13.44
C TYR A 18 8.32 14.88 14.63
N VAL A 19 7.81 13.67 14.38
CA VAL A 19 7.72 12.61 15.41
C VAL A 19 9.12 12.27 15.92
N LEU A 20 10.08 12.01 15.02
CA LEU A 20 11.47 11.72 15.36
C LEU A 20 12.09 12.84 16.22
N TYR A 21 11.93 14.09 15.81
CA TYR A 21 12.40 15.24 16.59
C TYR A 21 11.81 15.27 18.02
N ARG A 22 10.51 15.00 18.17
CA ARG A 22 9.86 14.95 19.48
C ARG A 22 10.37 13.83 20.35
N MET A 23 10.67 12.67 19.77
CA MET A 23 11.23 11.51 20.49
C MET A 23 12.64 11.82 21.01
N ILE A 24 13.51 12.38 20.17
CA ILE A 24 14.85 12.83 20.56
C ILE A 24 14.77 13.83 21.69
N ARG A 25 13.89 14.83 21.59
CA ARG A 25 13.72 15.85 22.65
C ARG A 25 13.23 15.28 23.99
N ARG A 26 12.54 14.15 23.98
CA ARG A 26 12.07 13.45 25.18
C ARG A 26 13.10 12.47 25.76
N GLY A 27 14.24 12.30 25.09
CA GLY A 27 15.28 11.36 25.49
C GLY A 27 14.94 9.88 25.16
N ASP A 28 13.94 9.65 24.28
CA ASP A 28 13.57 8.32 23.83
C ASP A 28 14.53 7.87 22.70
N GLN A 29 15.74 7.53 23.12
CA GLN A 29 16.85 7.27 22.20
C GLN A 29 16.64 6.00 21.40
N GLU A 30 16.14 4.92 22.01
CA GLU A 30 15.93 3.63 21.37
C GLU A 30 14.91 3.72 20.22
N ASN A 31 13.72 4.25 20.51
CA ASN A 31 12.70 4.42 19.48
C ASN A 31 13.08 5.46 18.42
N SER A 32 13.87 6.46 18.77
CA SER A 32 14.39 7.45 17.80
C SER A 32 15.34 6.79 16.78
N LEU A 33 16.20 5.87 17.23
CA LEU A 33 17.10 5.12 16.34
C LEU A 33 16.30 4.21 15.41
N HIS A 34 15.34 3.44 15.93
CA HIS A 34 14.51 2.56 15.12
C HIS A 34 13.70 3.34 14.07
N LEU A 35 13.09 4.47 14.47
CA LEU A 35 12.36 5.30 13.49
C LEU A 35 13.28 5.86 12.41
N ALA A 36 14.51 6.27 12.77
CA ALA A 36 15.50 6.76 11.81
C ALA A 36 15.93 5.64 10.83
N GLU A 37 16.10 4.41 11.30
CA GLU A 37 16.42 3.23 10.48
C GLU A 37 15.29 2.93 9.47
N TYR A 38 14.02 2.91 9.94
CA TYR A 38 12.87 2.68 9.07
C TYR A 38 12.72 3.78 8.01
N LEU A 39 12.92 5.04 8.38
CA LEU A 39 12.91 6.15 7.44
C LEU A 39 14.04 6.03 6.41
N GLY A 40 15.24 5.65 6.85
CA GLY A 40 16.38 5.41 5.97
C GLY A 40 16.11 4.31 4.95
N SER A 41 15.60 3.16 5.40
CA SER A 41 15.22 2.02 4.54
C SER A 41 14.10 2.40 3.56
N PHE A 42 13.09 3.12 4.03
CA PHE A 42 11.99 3.61 3.21
C PHE A 42 12.47 4.52 2.09
N TYR A 43 13.33 5.50 2.41
CA TYR A 43 13.91 6.41 1.42
C TYR A 43 14.82 5.71 0.44
N HIS A 44 15.67 4.81 0.95
CA HIS A 44 16.56 4.04 0.11
C HIS A 44 15.78 3.24 -0.95
N TYR A 45 14.66 2.63 -0.56
CA TYR A 45 13.80 1.89 -1.49
C TYR A 45 13.20 2.81 -2.57
N ILE A 46 12.69 3.98 -2.18
CA ILE A 46 12.05 4.92 -3.13
C ILE A 46 13.04 5.56 -4.08
N THR A 47 14.24 5.91 -3.60
CA THR A 47 15.22 6.71 -4.37
C THR A 47 16.18 5.87 -5.21
N ARG A 48 16.30 4.59 -4.97
CA ARG A 48 17.20 3.72 -5.71
C ARG A 48 16.64 3.45 -7.12
N ASN A 49 17.29 4.11 -8.12
CA ASN A 49 16.90 4.11 -9.53
C ASN A 49 17.46 2.90 -10.28
N ALA A 50 17.16 1.67 -9.92
CA ALA A 50 17.79 0.57 -10.66
C ALA A 50 16.80 -0.23 -11.51
N ASP A 51 15.66 -0.64 -10.96
CA ASP A 51 14.79 -1.58 -11.65
C ASP A 51 13.32 -1.13 -11.53
N ASP A 52 12.57 -1.26 -12.62
CA ASP A 52 11.13 -0.95 -12.66
C ASP A 52 10.28 -2.05 -12.02
N GLU A 53 10.90 -3.19 -11.70
CA GLU A 53 10.28 -4.36 -11.09
C GLU A 53 11.07 -4.86 -9.88
N LYS A 54 10.40 -5.54 -8.96
CA LYS A 54 10.94 -6.08 -7.72
C LYS A 54 10.28 -7.41 -7.39
N HIS A 55 10.93 -8.24 -6.57
CA HIS A 55 10.27 -9.39 -5.98
C HIS A 55 9.11 -8.93 -5.07
N LEU A 56 8.02 -9.69 -5.07
CA LEU A 56 6.88 -9.41 -4.19
C LEU A 56 7.32 -9.33 -2.72
N SER A 57 8.24 -10.18 -2.30
CA SER A 57 8.82 -10.14 -0.95
C SER A 57 9.47 -8.79 -0.61
N GLU A 58 10.14 -8.12 -1.58
CA GLU A 58 10.73 -6.79 -1.38
C GLU A 58 9.65 -5.69 -1.25
N GLU A 59 8.57 -5.77 -2.04
CA GLU A 59 7.40 -4.86 -1.92
C GLU A 59 6.70 -5.01 -0.56
N ILE A 60 6.59 -6.25 -0.06
CA ILE A 60 6.01 -6.51 1.26
C ILE A 60 6.92 -5.98 2.38
N GLU A 61 8.23 -6.19 2.31
CA GLU A 61 9.18 -5.62 3.28
C GLU A 61 9.09 -4.09 3.31
N HIS A 62 8.96 -3.46 2.13
CA HIS A 62 8.76 -2.02 2.04
C HIS A 62 7.42 -1.59 2.67
N ALA A 63 6.35 -2.34 2.44
CA ALA A 63 5.04 -2.14 3.05
C ALA A 63 5.10 -2.26 4.58
N GLU A 64 5.82 -3.25 5.12
CA GLU A 64 6.06 -3.39 6.55
C GLU A 64 6.82 -2.20 7.14
N ASN A 65 7.87 -1.73 6.47
CA ASN A 65 8.63 -0.57 6.91
C ASN A 65 7.75 0.69 6.97
N TYR A 66 6.89 0.89 5.96
CA TYR A 66 5.92 1.98 5.97
C TYR A 66 4.93 1.86 7.14
N ALA A 67 4.38 0.68 7.39
CA ALA A 67 3.49 0.42 8.50
C ALA A 67 4.15 0.69 9.88
N ARG A 68 5.43 0.31 10.03
CA ARG A 68 6.21 0.59 11.25
C ARG A 68 6.38 2.09 11.48
N ILE A 69 6.64 2.87 10.42
CA ILE A 69 6.69 4.34 10.50
C ILE A 69 5.34 4.90 10.97
N GLN A 70 4.22 4.40 10.41
CA GLN A 70 2.88 4.83 10.82
C GLN A 70 2.57 4.48 12.28
N LYS A 71 3.03 3.34 12.80
CA LYS A 71 2.89 2.99 14.23
C LYS A 71 3.51 4.03 15.16
N TYR A 72 4.64 4.63 14.81
CA TYR A 72 5.22 5.73 15.60
C TYR A 72 4.38 7.00 15.59
N ARG A 73 3.61 7.24 14.51
CA ARG A 73 2.68 8.39 14.41
C ARG A 73 1.42 8.18 15.23
N PHE A 74 0.79 7.02 15.08
CA PHE A 74 -0.53 6.70 15.62
C PHE A 74 -0.50 5.93 16.95
N ARG A 75 0.67 5.37 17.32
CA ARG A 75 0.92 4.62 18.56
C ARG A 75 -0.12 3.50 18.78
N ASP A 76 -0.75 3.48 19.95
CA ASP A 76 -1.71 2.45 20.37
C ASP A 76 -3.03 2.50 19.57
N ASN A 77 -3.25 3.56 18.79
CA ASN A 77 -4.42 3.72 17.94
C ASN A 77 -4.29 3.06 16.56
N LEU A 78 -3.26 2.25 16.33
CA LEU A 78 -3.04 1.59 15.06
C LEU A 78 -2.66 0.12 15.24
N HIS A 79 -3.50 -0.78 14.73
CA HIS A 79 -3.22 -2.20 14.59
C HIS A 79 -2.95 -2.51 13.13
N VAL A 80 -1.79 -3.07 12.84
CA VAL A 80 -1.41 -3.49 11.48
C VAL A 80 -0.98 -4.94 11.52
N GLU A 81 -1.61 -5.74 10.67
CA GLU A 81 -1.26 -7.14 10.42
C GLU A 81 -0.89 -7.29 8.95
N ILE A 82 0.36 -7.68 8.68
CA ILE A 82 0.86 -7.96 7.33
C ILE A 82 1.32 -9.41 7.31
N ALA A 83 0.59 -10.23 6.55
CA ALA A 83 0.97 -11.61 6.32
C ALA A 83 2.23 -11.66 5.44
N LYS A 84 3.13 -12.60 5.73
CA LYS A 84 4.25 -12.88 4.83
C LYS A 84 3.74 -13.60 3.59
N PRO A 85 4.28 -13.31 2.40
CA PRO A 85 3.93 -14.03 1.19
C PRO A 85 4.38 -15.50 1.31
N ASP A 86 3.56 -16.40 0.76
CA ASP A 86 3.94 -17.81 0.62
C ASP A 86 5.17 -17.91 -0.29
N GLU A 87 5.99 -18.96 -0.07
CA GLU A 87 7.22 -19.18 -0.86
C GLU A 87 6.93 -19.28 -2.38
N CYS A 88 5.75 -19.74 -2.77
CA CYS A 88 5.40 -19.89 -4.19
C CYS A 88 5.18 -18.53 -4.90
N ILE A 89 4.86 -17.46 -4.18
CA ILE A 89 4.65 -16.11 -4.76
C ILE A 89 5.69 -15.09 -4.33
N ALA A 90 6.52 -15.40 -3.32
CA ALA A 90 7.48 -14.46 -2.74
C ALA A 90 8.48 -13.91 -3.77
N ASP A 91 8.92 -14.76 -4.71
CA ASP A 91 9.90 -14.42 -5.74
C ASP A 91 9.26 -13.96 -7.06
N VAL A 92 7.93 -13.82 -7.12
CA VAL A 92 7.26 -13.25 -8.29
C VAL A 92 7.69 -11.80 -8.48
N TYR A 93 8.11 -11.46 -9.70
CA TYR A 93 8.41 -10.08 -10.07
C TYR A 93 7.11 -9.28 -10.25
N VAL A 94 7.05 -8.14 -9.59
CA VAL A 94 5.93 -7.18 -9.67
C VAL A 94 6.45 -5.78 -10.00
N PRO A 95 5.64 -4.91 -10.60
CA PRO A 95 6.02 -3.52 -10.80
C PRO A 95 6.29 -2.86 -9.45
N ARG A 96 7.40 -2.16 -9.34
CA ARG A 96 7.83 -1.47 -8.11
C ARG A 96 6.80 -0.47 -7.61
N LEU A 97 6.65 -0.32 -6.29
CA LEU A 97 5.74 0.62 -5.63
C LEU A 97 4.26 0.43 -6.01
N ILE A 98 3.82 -0.83 -6.10
CA ILE A 98 2.39 -1.14 -6.32
C ILE A 98 1.59 -1.16 -5.01
N LEU A 99 2.21 -1.58 -3.90
CA LEU A 99 1.51 -1.71 -2.62
C LEU A 99 1.48 -0.40 -1.84
N GLN A 100 2.54 0.39 -1.87
CA GLN A 100 2.67 1.60 -1.07
C GLN A 100 1.51 2.59 -1.26
N PRO A 101 1.11 3.01 -2.48
CA PRO A 101 0.03 3.98 -2.63
C PRO A 101 -1.34 3.42 -2.19
N ILE A 102 -1.53 2.09 -2.23
CA ILE A 102 -2.73 1.45 -1.72
C ILE A 102 -2.74 1.54 -0.19
N LEU A 103 -1.61 1.27 0.45
CA LEU A 103 -1.46 1.42 1.91
C LEU A 103 -1.62 2.88 2.35
N GLU A 104 -1.04 3.84 1.62
CA GLU A 104 -1.21 5.26 1.91
C GLU A 104 -2.70 5.66 1.91
N ASN A 105 -3.46 5.18 0.93
CA ASN A 105 -4.91 5.40 0.88
C ASN A 105 -5.65 4.69 2.01
N ALA A 106 -5.29 3.44 2.32
CA ALA A 106 -5.90 2.69 3.42
C ALA A 106 -5.70 3.40 4.77
N PHE A 107 -4.49 3.90 5.04
CA PHE A 107 -4.22 4.70 6.25
C PHE A 107 -4.98 6.02 6.26
N LYS A 108 -5.09 6.69 5.12
CA LYS A 108 -5.83 7.94 5.00
C LYS A 108 -7.31 7.72 5.30
N TYR A 109 -7.95 6.73 4.67
CA TYR A 109 -9.36 6.42 4.90
C TYR A 109 -9.63 5.96 6.33
N ALA A 110 -8.77 5.12 6.91
CA ALA A 110 -8.90 4.71 8.29
C ALA A 110 -8.79 5.87 9.28
N TYR A 111 -7.94 6.86 8.99
CA TYR A 111 -7.76 8.04 9.83
C TYR A 111 -8.92 9.03 9.72
N GLU A 112 -9.40 9.31 8.50
CA GLU A 112 -10.48 10.28 8.25
C GLU A 112 -11.83 9.81 8.79
N SER A 113 -12.06 8.49 8.85
CA SER A 113 -13.31 7.87 9.32
C SER A 113 -13.35 7.61 10.84
N GLY A 114 -12.27 7.94 11.56
CA GLY A 114 -12.06 7.50 12.94
C GLY A 114 -13.06 8.10 13.92
N ASN A 115 -13.97 7.28 14.41
CA ASN A 115 -14.90 7.58 15.53
C ASN A 115 -14.21 7.48 16.92
N GLY A 116 -12.86 7.52 16.96
CA GLY A 116 -12.07 7.30 18.17
C GLY A 116 -11.65 5.85 18.39
N ASP A 117 -12.11 4.92 17.58
CA ASP A 117 -11.69 3.53 17.62
C ASP A 117 -10.28 3.36 17.02
N PRO A 118 -9.49 2.36 17.49
CA PRO A 118 -8.20 2.05 16.89
C PRO A 118 -8.33 1.70 15.41
N MET A 119 -7.50 2.31 14.59
CA MET A 119 -7.39 1.97 13.17
C MET A 119 -6.85 0.55 13.01
N ARG A 120 -7.44 -0.23 12.09
CA ARG A 120 -6.95 -1.55 11.71
C ARG A 120 -6.64 -1.57 10.24
N LEU A 121 -5.52 -2.22 9.91
CA LEU A 121 -5.10 -2.48 8.54
C LEU A 121 -4.58 -3.90 8.46
N GLU A 122 -5.09 -4.66 7.51
CA GLU A 122 -4.71 -6.04 7.27
C GLU A 122 -4.26 -6.22 5.82
N LEU A 123 -3.16 -6.96 5.62
CA LEU A 123 -2.70 -7.40 4.32
C LEU A 123 -2.55 -8.91 4.34
N GLY A 124 -3.25 -9.56 3.43
CA GLY A 124 -3.25 -11.02 3.27
C GLY A 124 -3.23 -11.44 1.81
N TYR A 125 -3.35 -12.74 1.57
CA TYR A 125 -3.27 -13.34 0.24
C TYR A 125 -4.36 -14.37 0.04
N GLU A 126 -4.84 -14.47 -1.20
CA GLU A 126 -5.62 -15.59 -1.69
C GLU A 126 -4.89 -16.20 -2.88
N ILE A 127 -4.31 -17.38 -2.69
CA ILE A 127 -3.40 -18.00 -3.65
C ILE A 127 -4.09 -19.20 -4.31
N ARG A 128 -4.23 -19.15 -5.64
CA ARG A 128 -4.73 -20.24 -6.48
C ARG A 128 -3.58 -21.02 -7.11
N SER A 129 -2.51 -20.30 -7.49
CA SER A 129 -1.24 -20.84 -7.96
C SER A 129 -0.14 -19.77 -7.84
N ASP A 130 1.10 -20.10 -8.17
CA ASP A 130 2.23 -19.16 -8.30
C ASP A 130 2.00 -18.09 -9.40
N ARG A 131 1.04 -18.32 -10.30
CA ARG A 131 0.71 -17.45 -11.44
C ARG A 131 -0.69 -16.81 -11.36
N ASP A 132 -1.48 -17.18 -10.36
CA ASP A 132 -2.83 -16.65 -10.12
C ASP A 132 -3.06 -16.49 -8.62
N PHE A 133 -2.99 -15.26 -8.15
CA PHE A 133 -3.17 -14.92 -6.75
C PHE A 133 -3.67 -13.48 -6.56
N ASP A 134 -4.23 -13.25 -5.39
CA ASP A 134 -4.67 -11.94 -4.94
C ASP A 134 -3.86 -11.49 -3.73
N ILE A 135 -3.48 -10.22 -3.72
CA ILE A 135 -3.01 -9.52 -2.53
C ILE A 135 -4.17 -8.67 -2.03
N ILE A 136 -4.61 -8.91 -0.80
CA ILE A 136 -5.80 -8.30 -0.23
C ILE A 136 -5.37 -7.31 0.84
N ILE A 137 -5.78 -6.05 0.71
CA ILE A 137 -5.50 -4.99 1.66
C ILE A 137 -6.83 -4.44 2.16
N GLU A 138 -7.04 -4.50 3.47
CA GLU A 138 -8.27 -4.09 4.11
C GLU A 138 -7.97 -3.11 5.24
N ASN A 139 -8.84 -2.12 5.40
CA ASN A 139 -8.76 -1.21 6.54
C ASN A 139 -10.11 -1.04 7.25
N SER A 140 -10.04 -0.68 8.53
CA SER A 140 -11.20 -0.23 9.28
C SER A 140 -11.59 1.19 8.88
N GLY A 141 -12.75 1.63 9.32
CA GLY A 141 -13.32 2.95 9.07
C GLY A 141 -14.64 2.83 8.33
N GLU A 142 -15.12 3.94 7.81
CA GLU A 142 -16.37 3.98 7.04
C GLU A 142 -16.06 4.44 5.61
N ILE A 143 -16.62 3.76 4.63
CA ILE A 143 -16.60 4.18 3.24
C ILE A 143 -18.03 4.32 2.72
N SER A 144 -18.35 5.48 2.15
CA SER A 144 -19.67 5.70 1.55
C SER A 144 -19.84 4.91 0.26
N ASP A 145 -21.08 4.53 -0.04
CA ASP A 145 -21.41 3.84 -1.30
C ASP A 145 -21.06 4.69 -2.51
N GLU A 146 -21.19 6.02 -2.44
CA GLU A 146 -20.82 6.96 -3.49
C GLU A 146 -19.31 6.94 -3.77
N THR A 147 -18.50 6.92 -2.70
CA THR A 147 -17.03 6.83 -2.85
C THR A 147 -16.63 5.50 -3.49
N LEU A 148 -17.22 4.40 -3.03
CA LEU A 148 -16.94 3.07 -3.55
C LEU A 148 -17.36 2.94 -5.03
N GLN A 149 -18.54 3.45 -5.38
CA GLN A 149 -19.02 3.48 -6.76
C GLN A 149 -18.10 4.32 -7.65
N SER A 150 -17.72 5.52 -7.19
CA SER A 150 -16.79 6.39 -7.93
C SER A 150 -15.42 5.74 -8.16
N LEU A 151 -14.89 5.01 -7.18
CA LEU A 151 -13.63 4.25 -7.33
C LEU A 151 -13.77 3.14 -8.39
N ASN A 152 -14.86 2.37 -8.33
CA ASN A 152 -15.12 1.31 -9.29
C ASN A 152 -15.29 1.85 -10.73
N GLU A 153 -16.05 2.92 -10.92
CA GLU A 153 -16.22 3.58 -12.23
C GLU A 153 -14.88 4.06 -12.80
N LYS A 154 -14.03 4.66 -11.95
CA LYS A 154 -12.69 5.12 -12.35
C LYS A 154 -11.75 3.97 -12.73
N LEU A 155 -11.81 2.83 -12.02
CA LEU A 155 -10.99 1.66 -12.34
C LEU A 155 -11.42 0.97 -13.64
N GLN A 156 -12.69 1.09 -14.03
CA GLN A 156 -13.23 0.54 -15.27
C GLN A 156 -13.07 1.49 -16.46
N SER A 157 -12.85 2.79 -16.21
CA SER A 157 -12.72 3.79 -17.27
C SER A 157 -11.43 3.60 -18.07
N THR A 158 -11.59 3.57 -19.40
CA THR A 158 -10.50 3.58 -20.39
C THR A 158 -10.09 5.01 -20.78
N ASP A 159 -10.74 6.04 -20.24
CA ASP A 159 -10.48 7.43 -20.60
C ASP A 159 -9.11 7.89 -20.08
N MET A 160 -8.20 8.19 -21.01
CA MET A 160 -6.84 8.65 -20.71
C MET A 160 -6.79 10.11 -20.21
N GLN A 161 -7.87 10.89 -20.34
CA GLN A 161 -7.92 12.30 -19.92
C GLN A 161 -8.48 12.49 -18.51
N MET A 162 -8.94 11.44 -17.87
CA MET A 162 -9.43 11.51 -16.50
C MET A 162 -8.30 11.80 -15.50
N GLU A 163 -8.56 12.63 -14.50
CA GLU A 163 -7.63 12.91 -13.39
C GLU A 163 -7.14 11.61 -12.76
N THR A 164 -5.87 11.30 -12.95
CA THR A 164 -5.27 10.02 -12.59
C THR A 164 -4.95 10.02 -11.10
N THR A 165 -5.72 9.29 -10.32
CA THR A 165 -5.35 9.00 -8.92
C THR A 165 -4.26 7.91 -8.88
N ALA A 166 -3.53 7.82 -7.76
CA ALA A 166 -2.50 6.80 -7.57
C ALA A 166 -3.02 5.37 -7.81
N ILE A 167 -4.24 5.05 -7.35
CA ILE A 167 -4.91 3.74 -7.55
C ILE A 167 -5.13 3.44 -9.04
N ILE A 168 -5.57 4.42 -9.83
CA ILE A 168 -5.78 4.23 -11.28
C ILE A 168 -4.45 3.94 -11.99
N ASN A 169 -3.39 4.64 -11.60
CA ASN A 169 -2.06 4.40 -12.16
C ASN A 169 -1.55 2.99 -11.86
N ILE A 170 -1.77 2.50 -10.64
CA ILE A 170 -1.40 1.12 -10.27
C ILE A 170 -2.20 0.13 -11.11
N ASN A 171 -3.51 0.31 -11.23
CA ASN A 171 -4.36 -0.58 -12.04
C ASN A 171 -3.87 -0.68 -13.49
N ARG A 172 -3.52 0.47 -14.10
CA ARG A 172 -2.94 0.51 -15.45
C ARG A 172 -1.59 -0.20 -15.52
N ARG A 173 -0.71 0.01 -14.54
CA ARG A 173 0.61 -0.64 -14.48
C ARG A 173 0.49 -2.15 -14.36
N LEU A 174 -0.42 -2.65 -13.52
CA LEU A 174 -0.68 -4.09 -13.36
C LEU A 174 -1.17 -4.71 -14.67
N LYS A 175 -2.12 -4.06 -15.36
CA LYS A 175 -2.62 -4.52 -16.67
C LYS A 175 -1.54 -4.51 -17.75
N LEU A 176 -0.70 -3.48 -17.78
CA LEU A 176 0.41 -3.40 -18.73
C LEU A 176 1.48 -4.45 -18.49
N TYR A 177 1.71 -4.82 -17.23
CA TYR A 177 2.77 -5.76 -16.85
C TYR A 177 2.30 -7.22 -16.94
N PHE A 178 1.12 -7.54 -16.41
CA PHE A 178 0.61 -8.92 -16.32
C PHE A 178 -0.49 -9.24 -17.35
N GLY A 179 -1.02 -8.24 -18.06
CA GLY A 179 -2.12 -8.38 -19.01
C GLY A 179 -3.48 -7.96 -18.43
N ASP A 180 -4.49 -7.88 -19.30
CA ASP A 180 -5.81 -7.30 -19.01
C ASP A 180 -6.61 -8.05 -17.94
N LYS A 181 -6.27 -9.31 -17.65
CA LYS A 181 -6.92 -10.08 -16.59
C LYS A 181 -6.46 -9.67 -15.19
N SER A 182 -5.30 -9.03 -15.08
CA SER A 182 -4.77 -8.50 -13.83
C SER A 182 -5.26 -7.07 -13.59
N GLY A 183 -5.20 -6.61 -12.35
CA GLY A 183 -5.57 -5.25 -11.99
C GLY A 183 -6.08 -5.10 -10.57
N LEU A 184 -6.75 -3.98 -10.30
CA LEU A 184 -7.32 -3.70 -8.99
C LEU A 184 -8.83 -3.93 -8.98
N LEU A 185 -9.31 -4.52 -7.89
CA LEU A 185 -10.71 -4.58 -7.53
C LEU A 185 -10.89 -3.87 -6.20
N VAL A 186 -12.00 -3.16 -6.02
CA VAL A 186 -12.31 -2.47 -4.77
C VAL A 186 -13.69 -2.87 -4.27
N GLY A 187 -13.82 -2.99 -2.96
CA GLY A 187 -15.04 -3.38 -2.28
C GLY A 187 -15.09 -2.84 -0.86
N ARG A 188 -16.14 -3.19 -0.14
CA ARG A 188 -16.28 -2.91 1.28
C ARG A 188 -15.53 -3.99 2.08
N SER A 189 -14.73 -3.57 3.03
CA SER A 189 -14.04 -4.46 3.96
C SER A 189 -15.00 -5.00 5.04
N GLU A 190 -14.76 -6.20 5.53
CA GLU A 190 -15.40 -6.72 6.74
C GLU A 190 -15.01 -5.92 7.99
N LEU A 191 -13.89 -5.20 7.95
CA LEU A 191 -13.46 -4.25 8.97
C LEU A 191 -14.25 -2.93 8.94
N GLY A 192 -15.14 -2.75 7.96
CA GLY A 192 -16.02 -1.58 7.77
C GLY A 192 -15.54 -0.59 6.71
N GLY A 193 -14.23 -0.51 6.44
CA GLY A 193 -13.63 0.43 5.50
C GLY A 193 -13.52 -0.10 4.07
N LEU A 194 -12.41 0.22 3.43
CA LEU A 194 -12.09 -0.16 2.05
C LEU A 194 -11.36 -1.51 2.01
N LYS A 195 -11.75 -2.36 1.07
CA LYS A 195 -11.01 -3.55 0.64
C LYS A 195 -10.47 -3.30 -0.76
N VAL A 196 -9.17 -3.45 -0.93
CA VAL A 196 -8.49 -3.40 -2.23
C VAL A 196 -7.88 -4.75 -2.51
N ILE A 197 -8.16 -5.31 -3.67
CA ILE A 197 -7.59 -6.57 -4.14
C ILE A 197 -6.68 -6.24 -5.31
N VAL A 198 -5.41 -6.61 -5.19
CA VAL A 198 -4.45 -6.61 -6.29
C VAL A 198 -4.48 -7.99 -6.89
N HIS A 199 -5.19 -8.15 -8.00
CA HIS A 199 -5.29 -9.40 -8.73
C HIS A 199 -4.13 -9.55 -9.71
N VAL A 200 -3.37 -10.65 -9.58
CA VAL A 200 -2.25 -11.02 -10.45
C VAL A 200 -2.58 -12.31 -11.18
N PHE A 201 -2.58 -12.24 -12.50
CA PHE A 201 -2.76 -13.39 -13.37
C PHE A 201 -1.72 -13.36 -14.51
N MET A 202 -0.78 -14.30 -14.48
CA MET A 202 0.35 -14.33 -15.43
C MET A 202 0.12 -15.23 -16.65
N GLY A 203 -1.11 -15.74 -16.85
CA GLY A 203 -1.44 -16.65 -17.95
C GLY A 203 -0.81 -18.03 -17.81
N GLU A 204 -1.24 -18.97 -18.65
CA GLU A 204 -0.58 -20.29 -18.78
C GLU A 204 0.67 -20.12 -19.66
N GLU A 205 1.75 -20.82 -19.33
CA GLU A 205 2.88 -20.94 -20.25
C GLU A 205 2.39 -21.68 -21.50
N THR A 206 2.34 -20.97 -22.62
CA THR A 206 2.24 -21.63 -23.93
C THR A 206 3.55 -22.39 -24.15
N SER A 207 3.48 -23.71 -23.91
CA SER A 207 4.54 -24.66 -24.21
C SER A 207 4.88 -24.67 -25.69
#